data_dd5c7f17103edd201672428aa3fb87bf
#
_entry.id   dd5c7f17103edd201672428aa3fb87bf
#
_cell.length_a   1.000
_cell.length_b   1.000
_cell.length_c   1.000
_cell.angle_alpha   90.00
_cell.angle_beta   90.00
_cell.angle_gamma   90.00
#
_symmetry.space_group_name_H-M   'P 1'
#
loop_
_entity.id
_entity.type
_entity.pdbx_description
1 polymer ?
#
loop_
_entity_poly.entity_id
_entity_poly.type
_entity_poly.pdbx_seq_one_letter_code
_entity_poly.pdbx_strand_id
1 'polypeptide(L)'
;LATVVLRALGYSNENILDMFYEKVPVYLDMGSYQIDLVPERLRGEMAQFDILDKDGKAIVEQGKRINARHVRQMEASGLEKLAVPDEYLYERITAEDIPLKDGDVIAANTVLSHEIMVKIAEGGVKQFNILFTNDIDRGSFIADSLRADTTTSREEALVEIYKVMRPGEPPTKEAAENLFNNLFFSSERYDLSPVGRMKFNRRLGRPYEVGTDQKSREVEGILSNEDITDVLKTLV
;
A
#
# COMPACT_ATOMS: atom_id res chain seq x y z
N LEU A 1 4.06 -15.44 -3.15
CA LEU A 1 3.53 -14.08 -3.14
C LEU A 1 4.59 -13.12 -2.59
N ALA A 2 4.66 -11.90 -3.13
CA ALA A 2 5.58 -10.86 -2.62
C ALA A 2 5.27 -10.50 -1.16
N THR A 3 4.01 -10.55 -0.77
CA THR A 3 3.54 -10.30 0.60
C THR A 3 4.12 -11.29 1.62
N VAL A 4 4.29 -12.55 1.25
CA VAL A 4 4.94 -13.56 2.12
C VAL A 4 6.39 -13.16 2.42
N VAL A 5 7.12 -12.64 1.43
CA VAL A 5 8.51 -12.16 1.63
C VAL A 5 8.52 -10.94 2.56
N LEU A 6 7.63 -9.96 2.33
CA LEU A 6 7.51 -8.79 3.18
C LEU A 6 7.14 -9.15 4.62
N ARG A 7 6.25 -10.11 4.81
CA ARG A 7 5.88 -10.61 6.13
C ARG A 7 7.05 -11.35 6.81
N ALA A 8 7.83 -12.13 6.06
CA ALA A 8 9.03 -12.78 6.56
C ALA A 8 10.12 -11.76 7.00
N LEU A 9 10.15 -10.57 6.38
CA LEU A 9 10.98 -9.45 6.81
C LEU A 9 10.47 -8.78 8.10
N GLY A 10 9.27 -9.10 8.57
CA GLY A 10 8.68 -8.61 9.82
C GLY A 10 7.65 -7.47 9.64
N TYR A 11 7.22 -7.17 8.42
CA TYR A 11 6.23 -6.12 8.17
C TYR A 11 4.80 -6.61 8.44
N SER A 12 4.01 -5.79 9.13
CA SER A 12 2.56 -6.00 9.32
C SER A 12 1.78 -5.69 8.03
N ASN A 13 0.49 -6.06 7.99
CA ASN A 13 -0.38 -5.70 6.89
C ASN A 13 -0.42 -4.19 6.65
N GLU A 14 -0.57 -3.40 7.72
CA GLU A 14 -0.58 -1.94 7.64
C GLU A 14 0.74 -1.39 7.09
N ASN A 15 1.90 -1.90 7.59
CA ASN A 15 3.19 -1.49 7.07
C ASN A 15 3.33 -1.79 5.58
N ILE A 16 2.85 -2.94 5.12
CA ILE A 16 2.89 -3.31 3.70
C ILE A 16 1.99 -2.37 2.89
N LEU A 17 0.77 -2.10 3.34
CA LEU A 17 -0.12 -1.16 2.66
C LEU A 17 0.48 0.25 2.59
N ASP A 18 1.07 0.74 3.67
CA ASP A 18 1.73 2.05 3.73
C ASP A 18 2.94 2.18 2.79
N MET A 19 3.59 1.06 2.47
CA MET A 19 4.72 1.07 1.52
C MET A 19 4.31 1.26 0.07
N PHE A 20 3.12 0.77 -0.32
CA PHE A 20 2.68 0.72 -1.71
C PHE A 20 1.55 1.69 -2.04
N TYR A 21 0.82 2.19 -1.05
CA TYR A 21 -0.34 3.04 -1.27
C TYR A 21 -0.26 4.34 -0.48
N GLU A 22 -0.75 5.39 -1.11
CA GLU A 22 -1.09 6.62 -0.42
C GLU A 22 -2.45 6.46 0.28
N LYS A 23 -2.62 7.10 1.44
CA LYS A 23 -3.89 7.12 2.17
C LYS A 23 -4.76 8.28 1.72
N VAL A 24 -6.05 8.04 1.64
CA VAL A 24 -7.08 9.05 1.41
C VAL A 24 -7.97 9.11 2.64
N PRO A 25 -7.98 10.24 3.38
CA PRO A 25 -8.86 10.39 4.51
C PRO A 25 -10.32 10.53 4.04
N VAL A 26 -11.21 9.79 4.68
CA VAL A 26 -12.66 9.87 4.52
C VAL A 26 -13.24 10.42 5.80
N TYR A 27 -13.99 11.49 5.69
CA TYR A 27 -14.65 12.15 6.81
C TYR A 27 -16.14 11.83 6.78
N LEU A 28 -16.71 11.51 7.94
CA LEU A 28 -18.14 11.32 8.11
C LEU A 28 -18.71 12.50 8.93
N ASP A 29 -19.50 13.34 8.29
CA ASP A 29 -20.17 14.47 8.91
C ASP A 29 -21.67 14.45 8.61
N MET A 30 -22.50 14.45 9.67
CA MET A 30 -23.96 14.45 9.59
C MET A 30 -24.56 13.42 8.63
N GLY A 31 -23.91 12.25 8.49
CA GLY A 31 -24.37 11.18 7.61
C GLY A 31 -23.94 11.33 6.14
N SER A 32 -23.08 12.28 5.82
CA SER A 32 -22.45 12.43 4.50
C SER A 32 -20.97 12.14 4.56
N TYR A 33 -20.43 11.53 3.51
CA TYR A 33 -19.01 11.26 3.37
C TYR A 33 -18.32 12.33 2.55
N GLN A 34 -17.12 12.70 2.99
CA GLN A 34 -16.26 13.66 2.30
C GLN A 34 -14.85 13.13 2.22
N ILE A 35 -14.14 13.45 1.13
CA ILE A 35 -12.72 13.18 0.94
C ILE A 35 -11.98 14.47 0.64
N ASP A 36 -10.68 14.50 0.91
CA ASP A 36 -9.85 15.63 0.47
C ASP A 36 -9.78 15.67 -1.05
N LEU A 37 -10.01 16.84 -1.62
CA LEU A 37 -9.96 17.04 -3.06
C LEU A 37 -8.50 17.30 -3.51
N VAL A 38 -7.96 16.34 -4.25
CA VAL A 38 -6.67 16.49 -4.96
C VAL A 38 -6.95 16.38 -6.46
N PRO A 39 -7.17 17.52 -7.16
CA PRO A 39 -7.68 17.53 -8.53
C PRO A 39 -6.81 16.74 -9.53
N GLU A 40 -5.49 16.79 -9.38
CA GLU A 40 -4.56 16.05 -10.26
C GLU A 40 -4.73 14.51 -10.15
N ARG A 41 -5.14 13.98 -9.01
CA ARG A 41 -5.41 12.54 -8.84
C ARG A 41 -6.61 12.06 -9.65
N LEU A 42 -7.56 12.96 -9.92
CA LEU A 42 -8.77 12.66 -10.68
C LEU A 42 -8.57 12.78 -12.20
N ARG A 43 -7.44 13.34 -12.63
CA ARG A 43 -7.17 13.56 -14.07
C ARG A 43 -7.12 12.24 -14.83
N GLY A 44 -7.92 12.14 -15.88
CA GLY A 44 -8.01 10.95 -16.73
C GLY A 44 -9.05 9.93 -16.29
N GLU A 45 -9.55 10.02 -15.04
CA GLU A 45 -10.62 9.16 -14.55
C GLU A 45 -11.99 9.54 -15.13
N MET A 46 -12.94 8.61 -15.04
CA MET A 46 -14.34 8.88 -15.31
C MET A 46 -15.00 9.36 -14.03
N ALA A 47 -15.70 10.50 -14.08
CA ALA A 47 -16.44 11.00 -12.93
C ALA A 47 -17.55 10.01 -12.56
N GLN A 48 -17.49 9.45 -11.36
CA GLN A 48 -18.47 8.50 -10.85
C GLN A 48 -19.74 9.17 -10.33
N PHE A 49 -19.67 10.49 -10.07
CA PHE A 49 -20.77 11.36 -9.64
C PHE A 49 -20.50 12.79 -10.11
N ASP A 50 -21.48 13.68 -9.98
CA ASP A 50 -21.35 15.08 -10.33
C ASP A 50 -20.40 15.79 -9.35
N ILE A 51 -19.32 16.39 -9.87
CA ILE A 51 -18.41 17.24 -9.10
C ILE A 51 -18.90 18.67 -9.20
N LEU A 52 -19.39 19.21 -8.08
CA LEU A 52 -19.98 20.54 -8.00
C LEU A 52 -18.99 21.54 -7.39
N ASP A 53 -19.10 22.81 -7.80
CA ASP A 53 -18.42 23.92 -7.12
C ASP A 53 -19.18 24.36 -5.85
N LYS A 54 -18.68 25.40 -5.17
CA LYS A 54 -19.29 25.93 -3.92
C LYS A 54 -20.70 26.51 -4.13
N ASP A 55 -21.02 26.88 -5.36
CA ASP A 55 -22.31 27.44 -5.74
C ASP A 55 -23.30 26.36 -6.24
N GLY A 56 -22.90 25.11 -6.21
CA GLY A 56 -23.70 23.96 -6.67
C GLY A 56 -23.71 23.77 -8.18
N LYS A 57 -22.83 24.46 -8.93
CA LYS A 57 -22.71 24.31 -10.37
C LYS A 57 -21.76 23.15 -10.69
N ALA A 58 -22.16 22.30 -11.63
CA ALA A 58 -21.36 21.18 -12.05
C ALA A 58 -20.05 21.63 -12.76
N ILE A 59 -18.90 21.24 -12.21
CA ILE A 59 -17.60 21.33 -12.85
C ILE A 59 -17.43 20.14 -13.80
N VAL A 60 -17.82 18.94 -13.35
CA VAL A 60 -17.81 17.70 -14.14
C VAL A 60 -19.10 16.94 -13.86
N GLU A 61 -19.81 16.58 -14.90
CA GLU A 61 -20.99 15.71 -14.78
C GLU A 61 -20.58 14.24 -14.69
N GLN A 62 -21.37 13.43 -14.01
CA GLN A 62 -21.21 11.99 -13.93
C GLN A 62 -21.04 11.37 -15.33
N GLY A 63 -20.13 10.39 -15.43
CA GLY A 63 -19.84 9.69 -16.68
C GLY A 63 -18.94 10.47 -17.67
N LYS A 64 -18.51 11.68 -17.34
CA LYS A 64 -17.56 12.45 -18.16
C LYS A 64 -16.13 12.17 -17.73
N ARG A 65 -15.19 12.13 -18.68
CA ARG A 65 -13.77 12.02 -18.38
C ARG A 65 -13.24 13.34 -17.87
N ILE A 66 -12.54 13.27 -16.72
CA ILE A 66 -11.90 14.43 -16.10
C ILE A 66 -10.64 14.81 -16.87
N ASN A 67 -10.61 15.99 -17.44
CA ASN A 67 -9.49 16.50 -18.23
C ASN A 67 -8.78 17.66 -17.51
N ALA A 68 -7.68 18.14 -18.09
CA ALA A 68 -6.87 19.23 -17.51
C ALA A 68 -7.64 20.54 -17.31
N ARG A 69 -8.72 20.79 -18.09
CA ARG A 69 -9.58 21.96 -17.88
C ARG A 69 -10.40 21.80 -16.60
N HIS A 70 -10.96 20.63 -16.37
CA HIS A 70 -11.72 20.32 -15.18
C HIS A 70 -10.84 20.41 -13.93
N VAL A 71 -9.60 19.92 -13.98
CA VAL A 71 -8.61 20.04 -12.90
C VAL A 71 -8.40 21.50 -12.52
N ARG A 72 -8.12 22.38 -13.51
CA ARG A 72 -7.96 23.83 -13.29
C ARG A 72 -9.22 24.50 -12.72
N GLN A 73 -10.41 24.04 -13.13
CA GLN A 73 -11.68 24.56 -12.61
C GLN A 73 -11.87 24.15 -11.14
N MET A 74 -11.53 22.90 -10.78
CA MET A 74 -11.53 22.44 -9.38
C MET A 74 -10.56 23.23 -8.51
N GLU A 75 -9.33 23.44 -8.98
CA GLU A 75 -8.33 24.27 -8.29
C GLU A 75 -8.82 25.73 -8.09
N ALA A 76 -9.39 26.32 -9.15
CA ALA A 76 -9.91 27.70 -9.11
C ALA A 76 -11.14 27.85 -8.21
N SER A 77 -11.91 26.79 -7.99
CA SER A 77 -13.11 26.79 -7.13
C SER A 77 -12.78 26.95 -5.65
N GLY A 78 -11.52 26.67 -5.25
CA GLY A 78 -11.08 26.69 -3.86
C GLY A 78 -11.77 25.64 -2.98
N LEU A 79 -12.27 24.54 -3.57
CA LEU A 79 -12.77 23.39 -2.84
C LEU A 79 -11.61 22.64 -2.22
N GLU A 80 -11.67 22.39 -0.93
CA GLU A 80 -10.70 21.57 -0.20
C GLU A 80 -11.19 20.14 -0.02
N LYS A 81 -12.51 19.94 0.09
CA LYS A 81 -13.15 18.66 0.27
C LYS A 81 -14.23 18.43 -0.76
N LEU A 82 -14.41 17.18 -1.11
CA LEU A 82 -15.41 16.71 -2.05
C LEU A 82 -16.40 15.81 -1.33
N ALA A 83 -17.68 16.17 -1.36
CA ALA A 83 -18.75 15.28 -0.91
C ALA A 83 -18.88 14.12 -1.89
N VAL A 84 -18.90 12.91 -1.37
CA VAL A 84 -18.99 11.68 -2.17
C VAL A 84 -20.21 10.87 -1.75
N PRO A 85 -20.95 10.26 -2.70
CA PRO A 85 -22.01 9.33 -2.36
C PRO A 85 -21.45 8.04 -1.77
N ASP A 86 -22.27 7.30 -1.01
CA ASP A 86 -21.86 6.04 -0.37
C ASP A 86 -21.31 5.04 -1.39
N GLU A 87 -21.93 4.98 -2.57
CA GLU A 87 -21.56 4.08 -3.66
C GLU A 87 -20.12 4.32 -4.18
N TYR A 88 -19.63 5.54 -4.05
CA TYR A 88 -18.23 5.86 -4.40
C TYR A 88 -17.22 5.16 -3.50
N LEU A 89 -17.60 4.91 -2.25
CA LEU A 89 -16.76 4.23 -1.27
C LEU A 89 -16.84 2.70 -1.34
N TYR A 90 -17.85 2.15 -2.04
CA TYR A 90 -17.93 0.71 -2.22
C TYR A 90 -16.75 0.21 -3.05
N GLU A 91 -16.28 -0.98 -2.69
CA GLU A 91 -15.09 -1.63 -3.27
C GLU A 91 -13.76 -0.92 -2.95
N ARG A 92 -13.79 0.24 -2.28
CA ARG A 92 -12.56 0.84 -1.71
C ARG A 92 -12.04 0.00 -0.55
N ILE A 93 -10.77 0.14 -0.23
CA ILE A 93 -10.08 -0.72 0.72
C ILE A 93 -9.60 0.11 1.90
N THR A 94 -9.84 -0.36 3.12
CA THR A 94 -9.34 0.30 4.35
C THR A 94 -7.82 0.26 4.41
N ALA A 95 -7.19 1.39 4.74
CA ALA A 95 -5.73 1.52 4.81
C ALA A 95 -5.16 1.07 6.18
N GLU A 96 -5.99 1.09 7.21
CA GLU A 96 -5.61 0.81 8.60
C GLU A 96 -6.79 0.20 9.36
N ASP A 97 -6.52 -0.31 10.56
CA ASP A 97 -7.54 -0.82 11.45
C ASP A 97 -8.45 0.33 11.93
N ILE A 98 -9.77 0.13 11.85
CA ILE A 98 -10.77 1.11 12.26
C ILE A 98 -11.43 0.63 13.56
N PRO A 99 -11.10 1.20 14.72
CA PRO A 99 -11.75 0.84 15.97
C PRO A 99 -13.16 1.40 16.04
N LEU A 100 -14.12 0.56 16.45
CA LEU A 100 -15.50 0.92 16.66
C LEU A 100 -15.80 1.16 18.16
N LYS A 101 -16.86 1.89 18.47
CA LYS A 101 -17.23 2.21 19.87
C LYS A 101 -17.63 1.00 20.71
N ASP A 102 -18.13 -0.06 20.08
CA ASP A 102 -18.52 -1.32 20.73
C ASP A 102 -17.33 -2.21 21.09
N GLY A 103 -16.12 -1.82 20.68
CA GLY A 103 -14.88 -2.56 20.89
C GLY A 103 -14.52 -3.47 19.73
N ASP A 104 -15.35 -3.59 18.70
CA ASP A 104 -15.00 -4.26 17.45
C ASP A 104 -14.01 -3.41 16.64
N VAL A 105 -13.29 -4.09 15.74
CA VAL A 105 -12.31 -3.46 14.85
C VAL A 105 -12.56 -3.93 13.43
N ILE A 106 -12.68 -2.99 12.50
CA ILE A 106 -12.62 -3.31 11.07
C ILE A 106 -11.15 -3.32 10.66
N ALA A 107 -10.67 -4.49 10.28
CA ALA A 107 -9.25 -4.67 9.97
C ALA A 107 -8.81 -3.88 8.74
N ALA A 108 -7.53 -3.50 8.71
CA ALA A 108 -6.86 -3.01 7.52
C ALA A 108 -7.00 -4.00 6.35
N ASN A 109 -7.03 -3.51 5.13
CA ASN A 109 -7.23 -4.29 3.91
C ASN A 109 -8.64 -4.91 3.78
N THR A 110 -9.63 -4.34 4.45
CA THR A 110 -11.04 -4.72 4.30
C THR A 110 -11.65 -3.97 3.11
N VAL A 111 -12.31 -4.70 2.22
CA VAL A 111 -13.07 -4.09 1.12
C VAL A 111 -14.38 -3.52 1.67
N LEU A 112 -14.62 -2.24 1.43
CA LEU A 112 -15.83 -1.57 1.90
C LEU A 112 -17.05 -2.06 1.12
N SER A 113 -18.02 -2.57 1.86
CA SER A 113 -19.36 -2.91 1.39
C SER A 113 -20.40 -2.07 2.11
N HIS A 114 -21.62 -2.09 1.64
CA HIS A 114 -22.73 -1.42 2.33
C HIS A 114 -22.81 -1.80 3.82
N GLU A 115 -22.66 -3.09 4.14
CA GLU A 115 -22.72 -3.58 5.54
C GLU A 115 -21.57 -3.02 6.39
N ILE A 116 -20.37 -2.94 5.84
CA ILE A 116 -19.19 -2.37 6.52
C ILE A 116 -19.38 -0.87 6.72
N MET A 117 -19.91 -0.16 5.74
CA MET A 117 -20.20 1.29 5.84
C MET A 117 -21.24 1.59 6.93
N VAL A 118 -22.28 0.77 7.04
CA VAL A 118 -23.26 0.87 8.13
C VAL A 118 -22.58 0.68 9.49
N LYS A 119 -21.72 -0.34 9.65
CA LYS A 119 -20.97 -0.56 10.90
C LYS A 119 -20.07 0.62 11.25
N ILE A 120 -19.40 1.22 10.27
CA ILE A 120 -18.56 2.41 10.48
C ILE A 120 -19.40 3.58 10.99
N ALA A 121 -20.56 3.84 10.38
CA ALA A 121 -21.46 4.93 10.77
C ALA A 121 -22.04 4.71 12.17
N GLU A 122 -22.55 3.51 12.48
CA GLU A 122 -23.09 3.14 13.78
C GLU A 122 -22.00 3.08 14.86
N GLY A 123 -20.80 2.66 14.50
CA GLY A 123 -19.60 2.61 15.36
C GLY A 123 -19.09 3.98 15.78
N GLY A 124 -19.71 5.07 15.29
CA GLY A 124 -19.39 6.46 15.66
C GLY A 124 -18.03 6.93 15.20
N VAL A 125 -17.52 6.34 14.13
CA VAL A 125 -16.28 6.74 13.46
C VAL A 125 -16.53 8.05 12.73
N LYS A 126 -15.68 9.04 12.97
CA LYS A 126 -15.76 10.36 12.30
C LYS A 126 -14.81 10.49 11.11
N GLN A 127 -13.75 9.72 11.13
CA GLN A 127 -12.72 9.71 10.09
C GLN A 127 -12.08 8.34 10.02
N PHE A 128 -11.77 7.89 8.81
CA PHE A 128 -10.97 6.70 8.55
C PHE A 128 -10.20 6.88 7.24
N ASN A 129 -9.21 6.02 6.99
CA ASN A 129 -8.40 6.10 5.79
C ASN A 129 -8.67 4.94 4.85
N ILE A 130 -8.74 5.23 3.56
CA ILE A 130 -8.78 4.24 2.48
C ILE A 130 -7.51 4.30 1.65
N LEU A 131 -7.21 3.23 0.94
CA LEU A 131 -6.11 3.19 -0.02
C LEU A 131 -6.47 4.02 -1.25
N PHE A 132 -5.51 4.81 -1.73
CA PHE A 132 -5.64 5.44 -3.03
C PHE A 132 -5.39 4.41 -4.13
N THR A 133 -6.43 4.06 -4.85
CA THR A 133 -6.39 3.21 -6.04
C THR A 133 -7.17 3.87 -7.17
N ASN A 134 -6.74 3.66 -8.41
CA ASN A 134 -7.41 4.15 -9.60
C ASN A 134 -7.39 3.08 -10.71
N ASP A 135 -8.16 3.32 -11.77
CA ASP A 135 -8.26 2.41 -12.92
C ASP A 135 -7.19 2.66 -13.99
N ILE A 136 -6.26 3.60 -13.77
CA ILE A 136 -5.28 4.03 -14.77
C ILE A 136 -3.93 3.33 -14.55
N ASP A 137 -3.34 3.50 -13.38
CA ASP A 137 -1.96 3.07 -13.07
C ASP A 137 -1.75 2.56 -11.64
N ARG A 138 -2.73 2.69 -10.76
CA ARG A 138 -2.63 2.32 -9.34
C ARG A 138 -3.71 1.31 -8.93
N GLY A 139 -3.52 0.07 -9.34
CA GLY A 139 -4.42 -1.03 -8.98
C GLY A 139 -4.23 -1.54 -7.56
N SER A 140 -5.16 -2.37 -7.10
CA SER A 140 -5.17 -2.98 -5.76
C SER A 140 -4.28 -4.23 -5.62
N PHE A 141 -3.28 -4.42 -6.49
CA PHE A 141 -2.54 -5.69 -6.64
C PHE A 141 -1.90 -6.22 -5.36
N ILE A 142 -1.25 -5.35 -4.57
CA ILE A 142 -0.65 -5.76 -3.29
C ILE A 142 -1.72 -6.03 -2.24
N ALA A 143 -2.76 -5.23 -2.18
CA ALA A 143 -3.90 -5.43 -1.29
C ALA A 143 -4.60 -6.77 -1.58
N ASP A 144 -4.79 -7.09 -2.85
CA ASP A 144 -5.36 -8.38 -3.30
C ASP A 144 -4.43 -9.55 -2.95
N SER A 145 -3.13 -9.38 -3.15
CA SER A 145 -2.12 -10.37 -2.77
C SER A 145 -2.09 -10.62 -1.27
N LEU A 146 -2.26 -9.57 -0.44
CA LEU A 146 -2.37 -9.70 1.01
C LEU A 146 -3.64 -10.46 1.44
N ARG A 147 -4.76 -10.31 0.74
CA ARG A 147 -5.98 -11.08 1.00
C ARG A 147 -5.86 -12.54 0.58
N ALA A 148 -5.08 -12.82 -0.46
CA ALA A 148 -4.77 -14.17 -0.91
C ALA A 148 -3.68 -14.86 -0.08
N ASP A 149 -2.92 -14.10 0.73
CA ASP A 149 -1.85 -14.59 1.57
C ASP A 149 -2.42 -15.25 2.83
N THR A 150 -2.22 -16.55 2.97
CA THR A 150 -2.71 -17.34 4.10
C THR A 150 -1.83 -17.23 5.34
N THR A 151 -0.64 -16.61 5.23
CA THR A 151 0.25 -16.43 6.38
C THR A 151 -0.20 -15.24 7.24
N THR A 152 -0.18 -15.40 8.55
CA THR A 152 -0.62 -14.38 9.52
C THR A 152 0.52 -13.83 10.37
N SER A 153 1.62 -14.58 10.43
CA SER A 153 2.81 -14.22 11.22
C SER A 153 4.11 -14.33 10.42
N ARG A 154 5.17 -13.72 10.94
CA ARG A 154 6.52 -13.82 10.37
C ARG A 154 6.97 -15.29 10.31
N GLU A 155 6.72 -16.05 11.36
CA GLU A 155 7.08 -17.46 11.44
C GLU A 155 6.39 -18.30 10.37
N GLU A 156 5.09 -18.10 10.17
CA GLU A 156 4.34 -18.79 9.11
C GLU A 156 4.87 -18.45 7.72
N ALA A 157 5.21 -17.17 7.49
CA ALA A 157 5.78 -16.73 6.23
C ALA A 157 7.16 -17.37 5.96
N LEU A 158 8.02 -17.46 6.97
CA LEU A 158 9.31 -18.14 6.87
C LEU A 158 9.16 -19.63 6.55
N VAL A 159 8.21 -20.30 7.22
CA VAL A 159 7.89 -21.72 6.97
C VAL A 159 7.36 -21.93 5.55
N GLU A 160 6.52 -21.02 5.08
CA GLU A 160 5.99 -21.10 3.70
C GLU A 160 7.10 -20.93 2.65
N ILE A 161 8.02 -19.99 2.85
CA ILE A 161 9.20 -19.82 1.99
C ILE A 161 10.06 -21.10 2.04
N TYR A 162 10.28 -21.67 3.22
CA TYR A 162 11.05 -22.89 3.37
C TYR A 162 10.45 -24.06 2.58
N LYS A 163 9.14 -24.29 2.68
CA LYS A 163 8.44 -25.36 1.96
C LYS A 163 8.60 -25.24 0.44
N VAL A 164 8.55 -24.00 -0.08
CA VAL A 164 8.73 -23.73 -1.52
C VAL A 164 10.17 -24.02 -1.95
N MET A 165 11.15 -23.61 -1.14
CA MET A 165 12.58 -23.76 -1.46
C MET A 165 13.12 -25.15 -1.21
N ARG A 166 12.53 -25.88 -0.26
CA ARG A 166 12.92 -27.23 0.18
C ARG A 166 11.74 -28.18 0.21
N PRO A 167 11.15 -28.50 -0.95
CA PRO A 167 9.97 -29.38 -1.00
C PRO A 167 10.33 -30.78 -0.46
N GLY A 168 9.45 -31.29 0.42
CA GLY A 168 9.63 -32.61 1.04
C GLY A 168 10.44 -32.65 2.33
N GLU A 169 11.11 -31.56 2.71
CA GLU A 169 11.78 -31.46 4.01
C GLU A 169 10.82 -30.88 5.06
N PRO A 170 10.73 -31.46 6.28
CA PRO A 170 9.91 -30.89 7.34
C PRO A 170 10.49 -29.56 7.81
N PRO A 171 9.71 -28.44 7.80
CA PRO A 171 10.20 -27.16 8.23
C PRO A 171 10.33 -27.11 9.76
N THR A 172 11.48 -26.70 10.26
CA THR A 172 11.67 -26.25 11.63
C THR A 172 11.81 -24.72 11.64
N LYS A 173 11.46 -24.08 12.75
CA LYS A 173 11.60 -22.62 12.88
C LYS A 173 13.02 -22.15 12.58
N GLU A 174 14.02 -22.83 13.19
CA GLU A 174 15.45 -22.50 12.99
C GLU A 174 15.90 -22.71 11.55
N ALA A 175 15.49 -23.82 10.91
CA ALA A 175 15.87 -24.11 9.54
C ALA A 175 15.27 -23.10 8.56
N ALA A 176 14.02 -22.67 8.78
CA ALA A 176 13.34 -21.67 7.97
C ALA A 176 14.00 -20.28 8.12
N GLU A 177 14.32 -19.87 9.34
CA GLU A 177 15.00 -18.63 9.62
C GLU A 177 16.42 -18.59 9.03
N ASN A 178 17.20 -19.67 9.24
CA ASN A 178 18.54 -19.79 8.67
C ASN A 178 18.51 -19.77 7.14
N LEU A 179 17.57 -20.46 6.50
CA LEU A 179 17.42 -20.43 5.06
C LEU A 179 17.18 -19.02 4.56
N PHE A 180 16.21 -18.31 5.17
CA PHE A 180 15.86 -16.95 4.78
C PHE A 180 17.02 -15.96 4.96
N ASN A 181 17.70 -16.01 6.09
CA ASN A 181 18.88 -15.20 6.36
C ASN A 181 20.02 -15.48 5.37
N ASN A 182 20.24 -16.74 5.01
CA ASN A 182 21.25 -17.13 4.03
C ASN A 182 20.92 -16.69 2.60
N LEU A 183 19.64 -16.48 2.27
CA LEU A 183 19.25 -16.00 0.95
C LEU A 183 19.62 -14.54 0.71
N PHE A 184 19.54 -13.68 1.75
CA PHE A 184 19.61 -12.25 1.56
C PHE A 184 20.65 -11.54 2.44
N PHE A 185 20.95 -12.06 3.64
CA PHE A 185 21.63 -11.32 4.70
C PHE A 185 22.96 -11.95 5.16
N SER A 186 23.44 -12.98 4.48
CA SER A 186 24.71 -13.62 4.82
C SER A 186 25.80 -13.26 3.82
N SER A 187 26.85 -12.59 4.26
CA SER A 187 28.02 -12.25 3.46
C SER A 187 28.77 -13.47 2.94
N GLU A 188 28.69 -14.61 3.65
CA GLU A 188 29.30 -15.88 3.20
C GLU A 188 28.56 -16.52 2.03
N ARG A 189 27.27 -16.23 1.88
CA ARG A 189 26.38 -16.85 0.89
C ARG A 189 26.00 -15.91 -0.23
N TYR A 190 25.92 -14.62 0.06
CA TYR A 190 25.50 -13.62 -0.88
C TYR A 190 26.27 -12.32 -0.64
N ASP A 191 27.15 -11.99 -1.58
CA ASP A 191 27.96 -10.77 -1.54
C ASP A 191 27.86 -10.04 -2.87
N LEU A 192 27.34 -8.83 -2.83
CA LEU A 192 27.39 -7.90 -3.95
C LEU A 192 28.78 -7.27 -4.00
N SER A 193 29.51 -7.49 -5.10
CA SER A 193 30.73 -6.69 -5.32
C SER A 193 30.40 -5.20 -5.36
N PRO A 194 31.36 -4.28 -5.13
CA PRO A 194 31.12 -2.84 -5.23
C PRO A 194 30.47 -2.43 -6.56
N VAL A 195 30.86 -3.08 -7.67
CA VAL A 195 30.24 -2.85 -8.99
C VAL A 195 28.81 -3.38 -9.03
N GLY A 196 28.55 -4.51 -8.40
CA GLY A 196 27.21 -5.08 -8.25
C GLY A 196 26.30 -4.14 -7.46
N ARG A 197 26.77 -3.63 -6.32
CA ARG A 197 26.04 -2.66 -5.49
C ARG A 197 25.78 -1.35 -6.24
N MET A 198 26.75 -0.84 -6.97
CA MET A 198 26.59 0.35 -7.80
C MET A 198 25.47 0.18 -8.84
N LYS A 199 25.47 -0.95 -9.56
CA LYS A 199 24.44 -1.27 -10.56
C LYS A 199 23.06 -1.42 -9.92
N PHE A 200 23.00 -2.08 -8.76
CA PHE A 200 21.77 -2.26 -7.98
C PHE A 200 21.18 -0.91 -7.55
N ASN A 201 21.98 -0.04 -6.90
CA ASN A 201 21.56 1.28 -6.49
C ASN A 201 21.13 2.15 -7.67
N ARG A 202 21.88 2.11 -8.77
CA ARG A 202 21.51 2.83 -10.00
C ARG A 202 20.15 2.39 -10.55
N ARG A 203 19.85 1.08 -10.49
CA ARG A 203 18.56 0.54 -10.94
C ARG A 203 17.41 1.07 -10.09
N LEU A 204 17.63 1.29 -8.80
CA LEU A 204 16.67 1.84 -7.85
C LEU A 204 16.65 3.39 -7.82
N GLY A 205 17.44 4.06 -8.67
CA GLY A 205 17.52 5.53 -8.68
C GLY A 205 18.22 6.12 -7.46
N ARG A 206 18.97 5.31 -6.70
CA ARG A 206 19.70 5.77 -5.50
C ARG A 206 21.10 6.27 -5.86
N PRO A 207 21.60 7.34 -5.20
CA PRO A 207 23.02 7.69 -5.28
C PRO A 207 23.87 6.57 -4.68
N TYR A 208 25.05 6.37 -5.23
CA TYR A 208 26.01 5.38 -4.73
C TYR A 208 27.37 6.04 -4.52
N GLU A 209 27.82 6.03 -3.28
CA GLU A 209 29.18 6.38 -2.89
C GLU A 209 29.84 5.14 -2.28
N VAL A 210 31.01 4.78 -2.76
CA VAL A 210 31.77 3.64 -2.22
C VAL A 210 32.25 3.98 -0.80
N GLY A 211 31.89 3.16 0.17
CA GLY A 211 32.41 3.27 1.53
C GLY A 211 33.93 3.18 1.56
N THR A 212 34.56 4.03 2.35
CA THR A 212 36.03 4.14 2.42
C THR A 212 36.66 3.15 3.40
N ASP A 213 35.88 2.60 4.34
CA ASP A 213 36.34 1.63 5.33
C ASP A 213 35.88 0.20 5.02
N GLN A 214 36.57 -0.79 5.59
CA GLN A 214 36.30 -2.21 5.34
C GLN A 214 34.91 -2.63 5.86
N LYS A 215 34.47 -2.08 7.01
CA LYS A 215 33.19 -2.42 7.63
C LYS A 215 32.00 -1.91 6.79
N SER A 216 32.12 -0.69 6.25
CA SER A 216 31.13 -0.14 5.31
C SER A 216 31.01 -0.99 4.04
N ARG A 217 32.14 -1.47 3.52
CA ARG A 217 32.17 -2.35 2.32
C ARG A 217 31.53 -3.71 2.58
N GLU A 218 31.71 -4.30 3.76
CA GLU A 218 31.09 -5.56 4.14
C GLU A 218 29.57 -5.42 4.26
N VAL A 219 29.09 -4.32 4.84
CA VAL A 219 27.64 -4.01 4.93
C VAL A 219 27.05 -3.71 3.55
N GLU A 220 27.80 -3.06 2.67
CA GLU A 220 27.36 -2.78 1.30
C GLU A 220 27.22 -4.05 0.43
N GLY A 221 27.94 -5.13 0.76
CA GLY A 221 27.89 -6.40 0.03
C GLY A 221 26.62 -7.21 0.24
N ILE A 222 25.92 -7.06 1.36
CA ILE A 222 24.67 -7.76 1.67
C ILE A 222 23.46 -6.87 1.41
N LEU A 223 22.27 -7.50 1.22
CA LEU A 223 21.02 -6.77 1.08
C LEU A 223 20.49 -6.32 2.43
N SER A 224 19.81 -5.18 2.44
CA SER A 224 19.01 -4.71 3.58
C SER A 224 17.52 -4.99 3.34
N ASN A 225 16.69 -4.87 4.39
CA ASN A 225 15.24 -4.94 4.24
C ASN A 225 14.73 -3.86 3.26
N GLU A 226 15.31 -2.67 3.30
CA GLU A 226 14.98 -1.56 2.39
C GLU A 226 15.34 -1.88 0.93
N ASP A 227 16.44 -2.58 0.69
CA ASP A 227 16.81 -3.03 -0.65
C ASP A 227 15.73 -3.92 -1.25
N ILE A 228 15.25 -4.90 -0.47
CA ILE A 228 14.22 -5.83 -0.92
C ILE A 228 12.89 -5.09 -1.14
N THR A 229 12.50 -4.22 -0.22
CA THR A 229 11.26 -3.45 -0.36
C THR A 229 11.28 -2.52 -1.56
N ASP A 230 12.39 -1.84 -1.81
CA ASP A 230 12.50 -0.93 -2.96
C ASP A 230 12.52 -1.68 -4.30
N VAL A 231 13.14 -2.86 -4.35
CA VAL A 231 13.02 -3.75 -5.52
C VAL A 231 11.56 -4.10 -5.77
N LEU A 232 10.82 -4.52 -4.74
CA LEU A 232 9.41 -4.87 -4.88
C LEU A 232 8.56 -3.67 -5.32
N LYS A 233 8.83 -2.47 -4.80
CA LYS A 233 8.16 -1.23 -5.24
C LYS A 233 8.42 -0.90 -6.72
N THR A 234 9.56 -1.27 -7.26
CA THR A 234 9.85 -1.05 -8.69
C THR A 234 9.22 -2.08 -9.61
N LEU A 235 8.71 -3.19 -9.07
CA LEU A 235 8.09 -4.29 -9.82
C LEU A 235 6.57 -4.22 -9.82
N VAL A 236 5.98 -3.42 -8.93
CA VAL A 236 4.54 -3.20 -8.77
C VAL A 236 4.17 -1.80 -9.21
#